data_c742fb46ca045524f42e745f6bcd389b
#
_entry.id   c742fb46ca045524f42e745f6bcd389b
#
_cell.length_a   1.000
_cell.length_b   1.000
_cell.length_c   1.000
_cell.angle_alpha   90.00
_cell.angle_beta   90.00
_cell.angle_gamma   90.00
#
_symmetry.space_group_name_H-M   'P 1'
#
loop_
_entity.id
_entity.type
_entity.pdbx_description
1 polymer ?
#
loop_
_entity_poly.entity_id
_entity_poly.type
_entity_poly.pdbx_seq_one_letter_code
_entity_poly.pdbx_strand_id
1 'polypeptide(L)'
;FSKLDDSTFVFEGKTALKDFYKAIKLDDPKLFEEHKGESETMAGFLLEITRGFPKKGEVIKFHKYTFTVEGFENKRINQIKLYINK
;
A
#
# COMPACT_ATOMS: atom_id res chain seq x y z
N PHE A 1 -7.09 -9.86 2.75
CA PHE A 1 -5.79 -9.83 2.09
C PHE A 1 -5.24 -11.24 1.92
N SER A 2 -4.25 -11.36 1.05
CA SER A 2 -3.55 -12.63 0.86
C SER A 2 -2.08 -12.45 1.19
N LYS A 3 -1.53 -13.40 1.95
CA LYS A 3 -0.10 -13.44 2.26
C LYS A 3 0.50 -14.52 1.37
N LEU A 4 1.34 -14.11 0.42
CA LEU A 4 1.94 -15.04 -0.54
C LEU A 4 3.18 -15.73 0.03
N ASP A 5 3.95 -14.99 0.82
CA ASP A 5 5.08 -15.51 1.58
C ASP A 5 5.40 -14.53 2.71
N ASP A 6 6.48 -14.73 3.44
CA ASP A 6 6.79 -13.90 4.60
C ASP A 6 7.05 -12.43 4.26
N SER A 7 7.31 -12.14 3.00
CA SER A 7 7.64 -10.78 2.58
C SER A 7 6.65 -10.20 1.58
N THR A 8 5.70 -10.99 1.06
CA THR A 8 4.84 -10.59 -0.04
C THR A 8 3.37 -10.74 0.32
N PHE A 9 2.62 -9.65 0.15
CA PHE A 9 1.20 -9.59 0.48
C PHE A 9 0.42 -8.99 -0.67
N VAL A 10 -0.86 -9.32 -0.78
CA VAL A 10 -1.77 -8.67 -1.71
C VAL A 10 -2.93 -8.11 -0.91
N PHE A 11 -3.23 -6.83 -1.12
CA PHE A 11 -4.30 -6.13 -0.43
C PHE A 11 -5.27 -5.51 -1.43
N GLU A 12 -6.52 -5.36 -1.02
CA GLU A 12 -7.45 -4.52 -1.76
C GLU A 12 -7.09 -3.05 -1.47
N GLY A 13 -7.26 -2.19 -2.49
CA GLY A 13 -6.92 -0.78 -2.32
C GLY A 13 -7.72 -0.09 -1.22
N LYS A 14 -8.94 -0.55 -0.97
CA LYS A 14 -9.82 0.02 0.08
C LYS A 14 -9.43 -0.41 1.49
N THR A 15 -8.42 -1.26 1.65
CA THR A 15 -7.98 -1.70 2.96
C THR A 15 -7.60 -0.50 3.83
N ALA A 16 -8.15 -0.43 5.03
CA ALA A 16 -7.82 0.63 5.97
C ALA A 16 -6.35 0.51 6.37
N LEU A 17 -5.66 1.64 6.50
CA LEU A 17 -4.25 1.62 6.89
C LEU A 17 -4.03 0.90 8.21
N LYS A 18 -4.91 1.10 9.19
CA LYS A 18 -4.77 0.41 10.48
C LYS A 18 -4.83 -1.11 10.34
N ASP A 19 -5.64 -1.61 9.40
CA ASP A 19 -5.74 -3.05 9.15
C ASP A 19 -4.50 -3.55 8.42
N PHE A 20 -3.96 -2.74 7.51
CA PHE A 20 -2.71 -3.01 6.83
C PHE A 20 -1.57 -3.15 7.85
N TYR A 21 -1.48 -2.22 8.81
CA TYR A 21 -0.44 -2.30 9.84
C TYR A 21 -0.52 -3.61 10.62
N LYS A 22 -1.73 -4.04 10.97
CA LYS A 22 -1.93 -5.30 11.69
C LYS A 22 -1.54 -6.49 10.85
N ALA A 23 -1.89 -6.46 9.56
CA ALA A 23 -1.61 -7.59 8.66
C ALA A 23 -0.11 -7.85 8.54
N ILE A 24 0.71 -6.81 8.48
CA ILE A 24 2.16 -6.96 8.36
C ILE A 24 2.86 -6.94 9.72
N LYS A 25 2.08 -6.92 10.80
CA LYS A 25 2.59 -6.92 12.19
C LYS A 25 3.56 -5.75 12.42
N LEU A 26 3.15 -4.58 11.99
CA LEU A 26 3.96 -3.37 12.12
C LEU A 26 3.83 -2.83 13.55
N ASP A 27 4.94 -2.77 14.26
CA ASP A 27 4.94 -2.30 15.66
C ASP A 27 4.74 -0.80 15.75
N ASP A 28 5.36 -0.04 14.85
CA ASP A 28 5.32 1.41 14.90
C ASP A 28 4.94 1.97 13.52
N PRO A 29 3.70 2.43 13.36
CA PRO A 29 3.24 2.96 12.07
C PRO A 29 3.66 4.40 11.80
N LYS A 30 4.51 4.97 12.61
CA LYS A 30 4.88 6.39 12.52
C LYS A 30 5.28 6.80 11.11
N LEU A 31 6.08 5.99 10.42
CA LEU A 31 6.54 6.29 9.07
C LEU A 31 5.37 6.52 8.13
N PHE A 32 4.36 5.63 8.17
CA PHE A 32 3.19 5.76 7.33
C PHE A 32 2.31 6.93 7.79
N GLU A 33 2.13 7.07 9.11
CA GLU A 33 1.29 8.12 9.67
C GLU A 33 1.81 9.51 9.33
N GLU A 34 3.11 9.67 9.23
CA GLU A 34 3.72 10.96 8.88
C GLU A 34 3.53 11.32 7.40
N HIS A 35 3.28 10.33 6.55
CA HIS A 35 3.19 10.54 5.10
C HIS A 35 1.80 10.34 4.53
N LYS A 36 0.86 9.84 5.31
CA LYS A 36 -0.47 9.50 4.77
C LYS A 36 -1.36 10.71 4.50
N GLY A 37 -1.01 11.89 5.05
CA GLY A 37 -1.88 13.03 4.96
C GLY A 37 -3.22 12.73 5.61
N GLU A 38 -4.31 12.94 4.88
CA GLU A 38 -5.65 12.63 5.37
C GLU A 38 -6.14 11.26 4.91
N SER A 39 -5.26 10.48 4.30
CA SER A 39 -5.63 9.16 3.77
C SER A 39 -5.87 8.15 4.88
N GLU A 40 -6.90 7.32 4.70
CA GLU A 40 -7.24 6.28 5.65
C GLU A 40 -7.11 4.89 5.03
N THR A 41 -6.85 4.80 3.71
CA THR A 41 -6.75 3.53 2.99
C THR A 41 -5.40 3.39 2.32
N MET A 42 -5.05 2.15 1.96
CA MET A 42 -3.80 1.89 1.23
C MET A 42 -3.78 2.61 -0.10
N ALA A 43 -4.89 2.58 -0.86
CA ALA A 43 -4.96 3.28 -2.15
C ALA A 43 -4.75 4.78 -1.96
N GLY A 44 -5.41 5.36 -0.96
CA GLY A 44 -5.24 6.78 -0.65
C GLY A 44 -3.82 7.12 -0.28
N PHE A 45 -3.18 6.25 0.51
CA PHE A 45 -1.78 6.44 0.90
C PHE A 45 -0.86 6.47 -0.33
N LEU A 46 -1.06 5.55 -1.28
CA LEU A 46 -0.25 5.54 -2.51
C LEU A 46 -0.45 6.81 -3.33
N LEU A 47 -1.70 7.30 -3.43
CA LEU A 47 -1.97 8.56 -4.13
C LEU A 47 -1.27 9.72 -3.44
N GLU A 48 -1.23 9.70 -2.11
CA GLU A 48 -0.59 10.76 -1.35
C GLU A 48 0.92 10.82 -1.60
N ILE A 49 1.60 9.67 -1.55
CA ILE A 49 3.05 9.65 -1.70
C ILE A 49 3.50 9.82 -3.15
N THR A 50 2.68 9.45 -4.13
CA THR A 50 3.02 9.62 -5.55
C THR A 50 2.57 10.96 -6.10
N ARG A 51 1.65 11.61 -5.40
CA ARG A 51 1.06 12.88 -5.83
C ARG A 51 0.44 12.81 -7.22
N GLY A 52 -0.17 11.67 -7.53
CA GLY A 52 -0.78 11.49 -8.82
C GLY A 52 -1.57 10.21 -8.88
N PHE A 53 -1.89 9.77 -10.09
CA PHE A 53 -2.62 8.54 -10.31
C PHE A 53 -1.68 7.49 -10.90
N PRO A 54 -1.16 6.57 -10.09
CA PRO A 54 -0.29 5.52 -10.60
C PRO A 54 -1.07 4.60 -11.54
N LYS A 55 -0.39 4.11 -12.55
CA LYS A 55 -0.98 3.22 -13.54
C LYS A 55 -0.86 1.76 -13.10
N LYS A 56 -1.70 0.91 -13.68
CA LYS A 56 -1.59 -0.52 -13.45
C LYS A 56 -0.18 -1.00 -13.80
N GLY A 57 0.43 -1.76 -12.90
CA GLY A 57 1.78 -2.26 -13.07
C GLY A 57 2.86 -1.33 -12.55
N GLU A 58 2.50 -0.12 -12.15
CA GLU A 58 3.48 0.82 -11.64
C GLU A 58 4.00 0.36 -10.29
N VAL A 59 5.32 0.52 -10.09
CA VAL A 59 6.01 0.13 -8.86
C VAL A 59 6.37 1.38 -8.07
N ILE A 60 5.97 1.42 -6.82
CA ILE A 60 6.19 2.56 -5.93
C ILE A 60 7.03 2.09 -4.76
N LYS A 61 8.23 2.64 -4.62
CA LYS A 61 9.11 2.28 -3.52
C LYS A 61 9.00 3.32 -2.41
N PHE A 62 8.79 2.84 -1.19
CA PHE A 62 8.67 3.68 -0.01
C PHE A 62 9.46 3.00 1.10
N HIS A 63 10.69 3.49 1.33
CA HIS A 63 11.62 2.88 2.28
C HIS A 63 11.83 1.40 1.95
N LYS A 64 11.62 0.49 2.89
CA LYS A 64 11.79 -0.94 2.63
C LYS A 64 10.55 -1.59 2.01
N TYR A 65 9.53 -0.80 1.71
CA TYR A 65 8.27 -1.29 1.16
C TYR A 65 8.21 -1.01 -0.33
N THR A 66 7.86 -2.04 -1.10
CA THR A 66 7.66 -1.89 -2.55
C THR A 66 6.21 -2.23 -2.85
N PHE A 67 5.47 -1.25 -3.34
CA PHE A 67 4.06 -1.42 -3.69
C PHE A 67 3.94 -1.51 -5.21
N THR A 68 3.21 -2.50 -5.69
CA THR A 68 2.92 -2.63 -7.13
C THR A 68 1.41 -2.52 -7.31
N VAL A 69 1.00 -1.64 -8.21
CA VAL A 69 -0.42 -1.46 -8.53
C VAL A 69 -0.84 -2.62 -9.43
N GLU A 70 -1.54 -3.61 -8.86
CA GLU A 70 -1.95 -4.80 -9.60
C GLU A 70 -3.29 -4.63 -10.30
N GLY A 71 -4.14 -3.75 -9.77
CA GLY A 71 -5.43 -3.48 -10.37
C GLY A 71 -5.77 -2.01 -10.29
N PHE A 72 -6.28 -1.47 -11.38
CA PHE A 72 -6.67 -0.07 -11.48
C PHE A 72 -7.89 0.02 -12.38
N GLU A 73 -9.04 0.40 -11.81
CA GLU A 73 -10.29 0.54 -12.55
C GLU A 73 -11.06 1.76 -12.08
N ASN A 74 -11.72 2.46 -13.02
CA ASN A 74 -12.54 3.63 -12.71
C ASN A 74 -11.77 4.67 -11.89
N LYS A 75 -10.49 4.89 -12.26
CA LYS A 75 -9.60 5.84 -11.61
C LYS A 75 -9.33 5.50 -10.15
N ARG A 76 -9.46 4.23 -9.79
CA ARG A 76 -9.18 3.76 -8.43
C ARG A 76 -8.20 2.60 -8.46
N ILE A 77 -7.29 2.61 -7.49
CA ILE A 77 -6.42 1.46 -7.26
C ILE A 77 -7.25 0.44 -6.48
N ASN A 78 -7.52 -0.72 -7.09
CA ASN A 78 -8.35 -1.73 -6.44
C ASN A 78 -7.56 -2.90 -5.88
N GLN A 79 -6.32 -3.10 -6.32
CA GLN A 79 -5.49 -4.19 -5.81
C GLN A 79 -4.02 -3.76 -5.77
N ILE A 80 -3.36 -4.06 -4.65
CA ILE A 80 -1.97 -3.64 -4.40
C ILE A 80 -1.18 -4.85 -3.92
N LYS A 81 -0.02 -5.07 -4.56
CA LYS A 81 0.91 -6.08 -4.09
C LYS A 81 2.01 -5.38 -3.30
N LEU A 82 2.27 -5.87 -2.11
CA LEU A 82 3.31 -5.33 -1.23
C LEU A 82 4.44 -6.33 -1.11
N TYR A 83 5.66 -5.85 -1.32
CA TYR A 83 6.87 -6.61 -1.01
C TYR A 83 7.64 -5.84 0.07
N ILE A 84 7.98 -6.54 1.15
CA ILE A 84 8.76 -5.94 2.24
C ILE A 84 10.20 -6.40 2.10
N ASN A 85 11.07 -5.46 1.83
CA ASN A 85 12.50 -5.73 1.69
C ASN A 85 13.13 -5.76 3.08
N LYS A 86 13.65 -6.89 3.46
CA LYS A 86 14.22 -7.08 4.80
C LYS A 86 15.69 -6.74 4.87
#